data_5125829bde6de6301118d62afb02e647
#
_entry.id   5125829bde6de6301118d62afb02e647
#
_cell.length_a   1.000
_cell.length_b   1.000
_cell.length_c   1.000
_cell.angle_alpha   90.00
_cell.angle_beta   90.00
_cell.angle_gamma   90.00
#
_symmetry.space_group_name_H-M   'P 1'
#
loop_
_entity.id
_entity.type
_entity.pdbx_description
1 polymer ?
#
loop_
_entity_poly.entity_id
_entity_poly.type
_entity_poly.pdbx_seq_one_letter_code
_entity_poly.pdbx_strand_id
1 'polypeptide(L)' 'MPSNKIDPRVIRTKQLLVEAFLNVSQEKEMTQITVKNITDRATVNRATFYAHFN' A
#
# COMPACT_ATOMS: atom_id res chain seq x y z
N MET A 1 24.02 -11.42 8.75
CA MET A 1 23.40 -11.17 8.50
C MET A 1 22.61 -10.69 8.39
N PRO A 2 22.26 -10.65 8.18
CA PRO A 2 21.53 -10.04 7.96
C PRO A 2 20.61 -9.75 8.40
N SER A 3 20.68 -9.51 8.88
CA SER A 3 19.85 -8.92 9.53
C SER A 3 18.79 -8.35 8.81
N ASN A 4 18.60 -8.39 7.74
CA ASN A 4 17.59 -7.87 7.10
C ASN A 4 16.56 -8.79 6.83
N LYS A 5 16.14 -9.56 7.77
CA LYS A 5 15.08 -10.37 7.62
C LYS A 5 13.89 -9.61 7.48
N ILE A 6 13.37 -9.39 6.35
CA ILE A 6 12.10 -8.76 6.14
C ILE A 6 11.04 -9.83 6.13
N ASP A 7 10.05 -9.66 6.97
CA ASP A 7 8.92 -10.59 7.05
C ASP A 7 8.24 -10.63 5.69
N PRO A 8 8.03 -11.79 5.10
CA PRO A 8 7.36 -11.88 3.80
C PRO A 8 5.98 -11.22 3.78
N ARG A 9 5.30 -11.17 4.92
CA ARG A 9 4.00 -10.51 4.97
C ARG A 9 4.14 -9.01 4.76
N VAL A 10 5.24 -8.43 5.23
CA VAL A 10 5.47 -7.01 5.05
C VAL A 10 5.70 -6.71 3.58
N ILE A 11 6.49 -7.52 2.90
CA ILE A 11 6.75 -7.35 1.48
C ILE A 11 5.46 -7.47 0.70
N ARG A 12 4.66 -8.49 1.03
CA ARG A 12 3.41 -8.71 0.32
C ARG A 12 2.43 -7.57 0.51
N THR A 13 2.32 -7.06 1.73
CA THR A 13 1.42 -5.95 2.01
C THR A 13 1.85 -4.72 1.24
N LYS A 14 3.14 -4.46 1.19
CA LYS A 14 3.64 -3.32 0.46
C LYS A 14 3.33 -3.44 -1.03
N GLN A 15 3.49 -4.65 -1.58
CA GLN A 15 3.18 -4.88 -2.98
C GLN A 15 1.70 -4.66 -3.26
N LEU A 16 0.83 -5.12 -2.35
CA LEU A 16 -0.60 -4.91 -2.51
C LEU A 16 -0.95 -3.43 -2.52
N LEU A 17 -0.30 -2.65 -1.66
CA LEU A 17 -0.54 -1.22 -1.60
C LEU A 17 -0.05 -0.52 -2.86
N VAL A 18 1.11 -0.90 -3.37
CA VAL A 18 1.64 -0.32 -4.58
C VAL A 18 0.74 -0.64 -5.78
N GLU A 19 0.30 -1.89 -5.88
CA GLU A 19 -0.59 -2.29 -6.96
C GLU A 19 -1.91 -1.55 -6.87
N ALA A 20 -2.43 -1.38 -5.66
CA ALA A 20 -3.67 -0.66 -5.48
C ALA A 20 -3.51 0.80 -5.90
N PHE A 21 -2.39 1.42 -5.55
CA PHE A 21 -2.12 2.79 -5.95
C PHE A 21 -2.10 2.90 -7.47
N LEU A 22 -1.41 1.98 -8.15
CA LEU A 22 -1.33 2.00 -9.61
C LEU A 22 -2.71 1.82 -10.23
N ASN A 23 -3.53 0.93 -9.67
CA ASN A 23 -4.87 0.71 -10.18
C ASN A 23 -5.74 1.95 -9.99
N VAL A 24 -5.67 2.56 -8.82
CA VAL A 24 -6.47 3.75 -8.53
C VAL A 24 -6.02 4.89 -9.43
N SER A 25 -4.71 5.00 -9.70
CA SER A 25 -4.19 6.09 -10.51
C SER A 25 -4.64 6.00 -11.96
N GLN A 26 -5.09 4.83 -12.40
CA GLN A 26 -5.62 4.69 -13.74
C GLN A 26 -7.09 5.10 -13.82
N GLU A 27 -7.74 5.17 -12.66
CA GLU A 27 -9.17 5.51 -12.61
C GLU A 27 -9.41 6.93 -12.15
N LYS A 28 -8.49 7.53 -11.43
CA LYS A 28 -8.66 8.85 -10.85
C LYS A 28 -7.43 9.68 -11.09
N GLU A 29 -7.63 10.99 -11.10
CA GLU A 29 -6.48 11.88 -11.18
C GLU A 29 -5.74 11.87 -9.86
N MET A 30 -4.45 12.21 -9.93
CA MET A 30 -3.63 12.18 -8.74
C MET A 30 -4.20 12.99 -7.60
N THR A 31 -4.80 14.12 -7.89
CA THR A 31 -5.36 14.99 -6.87
C THR A 31 -6.57 14.39 -6.19
N GLN A 32 -7.14 13.34 -6.76
CA GLN A 32 -8.32 12.72 -6.18
C GLN A 32 -8.01 11.40 -5.50
N ILE A 33 -6.76 10.99 -5.50
CA ILE A 33 -6.36 9.75 -4.86
C ILE A 33 -6.15 10.01 -3.38
N THR A 34 -6.76 9.19 -2.53
CA THR A 34 -6.61 9.30 -1.09
C THR A 34 -6.13 7.99 -0.51
N VAL A 35 -5.64 8.05 0.71
CA VAL A 35 -5.21 6.83 1.41
C VAL A 35 -6.39 5.85 1.50
N LYS A 36 -7.59 6.38 1.72
CA LYS A 36 -8.77 5.52 1.80
C LYS A 36 -8.99 4.77 0.49
N ASN A 37 -8.81 5.45 -0.65
CA ASN A 37 -8.98 4.78 -1.94
C ASN A 37 -7.99 3.64 -2.09
N ILE A 38 -6.74 3.88 -1.72
CA ILE A 38 -5.69 2.88 -1.87
C ILE A 38 -5.93 1.69 -0.95
N THR A 39 -6.20 1.97 0.32
CA THR A 39 -6.37 0.89 1.29
C THR A 39 -7.64 0.09 1.04
N ASP A 40 -8.70 0.75 0.59
CA ASP A 40 -9.92 0.02 0.24
C ASP A 40 -9.66 -0.91 -0.95
N ARG A 41 -8.95 -0.41 -1.96
CA ARG A 41 -8.66 -1.22 -3.13
C ARG A 41 -7.76 -2.40 -2.77
N ALA A 42 -6.81 -2.20 -1.87
CA ALA A 42 -5.89 -3.24 -1.45
C ALA A 42 -6.47 -4.15 -0.38
N THR A 43 -7.60 -3.78 0.20
CA THR A 43 -8.22 -4.50 1.32
C THR A 43 -7.25 -4.54 2.50
N VAL A 44 -6.65 -3.39 2.79
CA VAL A 44 -5.67 -3.26 3.85
C VAL A 44 -6.14 -2.15 4.80
N ASN A 45 -5.89 -2.33 6.08
CA ASN A 45 -6.24 -1.34 7.08
C ASN A 45 -5.36 -0.10 6.90
N ARG A 46 -5.94 1.10 7.13
CA ARG A 46 -5.18 2.34 6.98
C ARG A 46 -3.99 2.41 7.91
N ALA A 47 -4.11 1.84 9.10
CA ALA A 47 -2.99 1.83 10.05
C ALA A 47 -1.80 1.08 9.44
N THR A 48 -2.07 0.02 8.71
CA THR A 48 -1.02 -0.73 8.04
C THR A 48 -0.35 0.11 6.96
N PHE A 49 -1.16 0.89 6.24
CA PHE A 49 -0.60 1.78 5.23
C PHE A 49 0.38 2.76 5.87
N TYR A 50 0.00 3.40 6.98
CA TYR A 50 0.87 4.35 7.62
C TYR A 50 2.10 3.71 8.22
N ALA A 51 2.03 2.45 8.60
CA ALA A 51 3.19 1.75 9.11
C ALA A 51 4.24 1.55 8.02
N HIS A 52 3.79 1.44 6.75
CA HIS A 52 4.73 1.23 5.65
C HIS A 52 5.21 2.54 5.03
N PHE A 53 4.40 3.56 5.05
CA PHE A 53 4.72 4.78 4.34
C PHE A 53 4.71 5.99 5.27
N ASN A 54 5.14 5.78 6.44
CA ASN A 54 5.17 6.81 7.45
C ASN A 54 6.16 7.91 7.09
#